data_4eb9fd4ba1bb6f195cafb95acd3577de
#
_entry.id   4eb9fd4ba1bb6f195cafb95acd3577de
#
_cell.length_a   1.000
_cell.length_b   1.000
_cell.length_c   1.000
_cell.angle_alpha   90.00
_cell.angle_beta   90.00
_cell.angle_gamma   90.00
#
_symmetry.space_group_name_H-M   'P 1'
#
loop_
_entity.id
_entity.type
_entity.pdbx_description
1 polymer ?
#
loop_
_entity_poly.entity_id
_entity_poly.type
_entity_poly.pdbx_seq_one_letter_code
_entity_poly.pdbx_strand_id
1 'polypeptide(L)'
;MLAKFRPHAVRLAWCRYIVRTNSTGSLRTPFYDFHISQGAKMIDFCGFSLPIQYAQQNIIESHNYVRKNCGIFDVSHMLQVRIHGADRLYFMESLTSSDLLNLPFGTGTLSVYLKGNGGILDDLIINKCNEPYLYVVSNAACAEKITNHLKMKQIEFSKSGKDATVEFLGRYALLAVQGPESYNILRQNTTTEGQQILDNLYFMESSIIPSLFGLSDSSDPMRITRCGYTGEDGYEISVPDKLALELANRMMETKLVKPIGLAARDTLRLEAGMCLYGNDLSESVTPVEASLSWLVGKRRRQASSDPPIPGGKKILAQLKDKAQVSERRIGIAGGTGPQARPGAKIFSDRIDGPVGRVTSGCLSPTLGRNVAMAYVKSEFTIPGENLYVEIRQKLYPFTVTSLPFVPNRYVRRPKNN
;
A
#
# COMPACT_ATOMS: atom_id res chain seq x y z
N MET A 1 -18.34 10.07 -40.36
CA MET A 1 -18.67 10.92 -39.18
C MET A 1 -18.26 10.17 -37.91
N LEU A 2 -17.04 10.38 -37.43
CA LEU A 2 -16.50 9.76 -36.23
C LEU A 2 -16.78 10.69 -35.07
N ALA A 3 -17.69 10.33 -34.17
CA ALA A 3 -17.98 11.06 -32.96
C ALA A 3 -16.83 10.90 -31.96
N LYS A 4 -16.16 12.02 -31.68
CA LYS A 4 -15.14 12.13 -30.63
C LYS A 4 -15.79 11.92 -29.27
N PHE A 5 -15.55 10.77 -28.63
CA PHE A 5 -15.87 10.56 -27.22
C PHE A 5 -14.98 11.46 -26.37
N ARG A 6 -15.60 12.38 -25.62
CA ARG A 6 -14.92 13.22 -24.60
C ARG A 6 -14.75 12.42 -23.32
N PRO A 7 -13.54 12.36 -22.71
CA PRO A 7 -13.30 11.53 -21.52
C PRO A 7 -13.75 12.15 -20.18
N HIS A 8 -14.67 13.13 -20.20
CA HIS A 8 -15.04 13.89 -18.98
C HIS A 8 -16.25 13.37 -18.19
N ALA A 9 -17.00 12.39 -18.68
CA ALA A 9 -18.25 11.99 -18.02
C ALA A 9 -18.15 10.84 -17.00
N VAL A 10 -17.05 10.07 -16.98
CA VAL A 10 -16.90 8.88 -16.12
C VAL A 10 -16.19 9.17 -14.79
N ARG A 11 -15.50 10.30 -14.67
CA ARG A 11 -14.75 10.73 -13.45
C ARG A 11 -15.61 10.95 -12.20
N LEU A 12 -16.93 10.91 -12.29
CA LEU A 12 -17.83 11.47 -11.27
C LEU A 12 -18.62 10.48 -10.41
N ALA A 13 -18.56 9.17 -10.64
CA ALA A 13 -19.51 8.26 -9.98
C ALA A 13 -19.14 7.87 -8.55
N TRP A 14 -17.84 7.79 -8.18
CA TRP A 14 -17.41 7.53 -6.80
C TRP A 14 -16.93 8.81 -6.09
N CYS A 15 -16.56 9.86 -6.86
CA CYS A 15 -16.15 11.17 -6.37
C CYS A 15 -17.30 12.09 -5.92
N ARG A 16 -18.57 11.65 -5.94
CA ARG A 16 -19.69 12.54 -5.57
C ARG A 16 -19.70 13.03 -4.13
N TYR A 17 -18.80 12.51 -3.28
CA TYR A 17 -18.72 12.86 -1.85
C TYR A 17 -17.41 13.51 -1.41
N ILE A 18 -16.37 13.55 -2.25
CA ILE A 18 -15.11 14.25 -1.94
C ILE A 18 -15.01 15.46 -2.89
N VAL A 19 -15.82 16.51 -2.67
CA VAL A 19 -15.83 17.63 -3.61
C VAL A 19 -15.55 18.95 -2.95
N ARG A 20 -14.26 19.28 -2.90
CA ARG A 20 -13.79 20.63 -3.17
C ARG A 20 -12.60 20.50 -4.12
N THR A 21 -12.70 21.01 -5.34
CA THR A 21 -11.57 21.16 -6.25
C THR A 21 -10.79 22.43 -5.87
N ASN A 22 -9.46 22.36 -5.96
CA ASN A 22 -8.61 23.56 -5.91
C ASN A 22 -8.55 24.25 -7.30
N SER A 23 -7.85 25.36 -7.41
CA SER A 23 -7.67 26.11 -8.69
C SER A 23 -7.00 25.26 -9.79
N THR A 24 -6.34 24.14 -9.47
CA THR A 24 -5.71 23.20 -10.41
C THR A 24 -6.62 22.04 -10.82
N GLY A 25 -7.85 21.96 -10.28
CA GLY A 25 -8.80 20.88 -10.55
C GLY A 25 -8.56 19.57 -9.78
N SER A 26 -7.54 19.51 -8.90
CA SER A 26 -7.27 18.33 -8.05
C SER A 26 -8.29 18.25 -6.90
N LEU A 27 -8.67 17.02 -6.52
CA LEU A 27 -9.56 16.75 -5.39
C LEU A 27 -8.87 17.09 -4.07
N ARG A 28 -9.66 17.45 -3.05
CA ARG A 28 -9.18 17.71 -1.69
C ARG A 28 -9.59 16.56 -0.78
N THR A 29 -8.66 16.12 0.06
CA THR A 29 -8.98 15.19 1.16
C THR A 29 -9.65 15.94 2.32
N PRO A 30 -10.28 15.25 3.28
CA PRO A 30 -10.77 15.87 4.52
C PRO A 30 -9.69 16.58 5.35
N PHE A 31 -8.39 16.25 5.14
CA PHE A 31 -7.26 16.89 5.82
C PHE A 31 -6.66 18.08 5.05
N TYR A 32 -7.21 18.49 3.92
CA TYR A 32 -6.62 19.54 3.09
C TYR A 32 -6.35 20.83 3.87
N ASP A 33 -7.33 21.34 4.61
CA ASP A 33 -7.19 22.59 5.37
C ASP A 33 -6.17 22.44 6.52
N PHE A 34 -6.08 21.26 7.13
CA PHE A 34 -5.02 20.91 8.07
C PHE A 34 -3.64 21.04 7.40
N HIS A 35 -3.44 20.48 6.21
CA HIS A 35 -2.16 20.56 5.52
C HIS A 35 -1.75 22.01 5.25
N ILE A 36 -2.68 22.84 4.81
CA ILE A 36 -2.43 24.27 4.56
C ILE A 36 -2.03 24.98 5.85
N SER A 37 -2.75 24.73 6.96
CA SER A 37 -2.44 25.34 8.27
C SER A 37 -1.07 24.93 8.82
N GLN A 38 -0.59 23.73 8.48
CA GLN A 38 0.74 23.23 8.83
C GLN A 38 1.85 23.65 7.85
N GLY A 39 1.56 24.55 6.89
CA GLY A 39 2.55 25.05 5.94
C GLY A 39 3.01 24.00 4.91
N ALA A 40 2.13 23.13 4.47
CA ALA A 40 2.45 22.09 3.51
C ALA A 40 2.70 22.65 2.11
N LYS A 41 3.74 22.14 1.43
CA LYS A 41 3.90 22.25 -0.01
C LYS A 41 3.05 21.21 -0.69
N MET A 42 1.93 21.63 -1.29
CA MET A 42 0.97 20.73 -1.93
C MET A 42 1.36 20.41 -3.37
N ILE A 43 1.08 19.19 -3.81
CA ILE A 43 1.22 18.73 -5.20
C ILE A 43 -0.03 17.97 -5.63
N ASP A 44 -0.23 17.82 -6.93
CA ASP A 44 -1.17 16.82 -7.47
C ASP A 44 -0.52 15.43 -7.37
N PHE A 45 -1.19 14.53 -6.68
CA PHE A 45 -0.82 13.11 -6.58
C PHE A 45 -2.05 12.25 -6.79
N CYS A 46 -2.06 11.48 -7.88
CA CYS A 46 -3.20 10.64 -8.28
C CYS A 46 -4.52 11.40 -8.37
N GLY A 47 -4.49 12.68 -8.78
CA GLY A 47 -5.67 13.54 -8.89
C GLY A 47 -6.12 14.19 -7.58
N PHE A 48 -5.36 14.02 -6.49
CA PHE A 48 -5.59 14.68 -5.19
C PHE A 48 -4.50 15.70 -4.88
N SER A 49 -4.88 16.79 -4.22
CA SER A 49 -3.92 17.74 -3.66
C SER A 49 -3.41 17.24 -2.33
N LEU A 50 -2.14 16.80 -2.28
CA LEU A 50 -1.50 16.19 -1.12
C LEU A 50 -0.16 16.85 -0.78
N PRO A 51 0.29 16.78 0.50
CA PRO A 51 1.54 17.37 0.93
C PRO A 51 2.73 16.54 0.45
N ILE A 52 3.62 17.13 -0.34
CA ILE A 52 4.92 16.52 -0.66
C ILE A 52 5.88 16.64 0.52
N GLN A 53 5.82 17.77 1.23
CA GLN A 53 6.69 18.15 2.33
C GLN A 53 6.05 19.29 3.12
N TYR A 54 6.44 19.44 4.40
CA TYR A 54 6.06 20.60 5.23
C TYR A 54 7.23 21.58 5.39
N ALA A 55 6.93 22.86 5.51
CA ALA A 55 7.92 23.94 5.48
C ALA A 55 8.99 23.81 6.59
N GLN A 56 8.62 23.31 7.75
CA GLN A 56 9.48 23.21 8.92
C GLN A 56 10.33 21.91 8.99
N GLN A 57 10.23 21.04 7.98
CA GLN A 57 10.90 19.75 7.98
C GLN A 57 11.38 19.40 6.57
N ASN A 58 12.68 19.11 6.42
CA ASN A 58 13.15 18.51 5.18
C ASN A 58 12.81 16.99 5.14
N ILE A 59 13.02 16.37 3.98
CA ILE A 59 12.67 14.95 3.75
C ILE A 59 13.40 14.02 4.72
N ILE A 60 14.69 14.28 4.97
CA ILE A 60 15.54 13.46 5.85
C ILE A 60 15.08 13.60 7.31
N GLU A 61 14.77 14.81 7.75
CA GLU A 61 14.24 15.07 9.09
C GLU A 61 12.90 14.38 9.30
N SER A 62 11.97 14.49 8.34
CA SER A 62 10.67 13.84 8.39
C SER A 62 10.81 12.30 8.43
N HIS A 63 11.68 11.74 7.60
CA HIS A 63 11.99 10.32 7.60
C HIS A 63 12.52 9.84 8.96
N ASN A 64 13.57 10.51 9.48
CA ASN A 64 14.19 10.17 10.75
C ASN A 64 13.24 10.39 11.94
N TYR A 65 12.30 11.33 11.82
CA TYR A 65 11.29 11.53 12.85
C TYR A 65 10.37 10.32 12.99
N VAL A 66 9.90 9.77 11.87
CA VAL A 66 9.07 8.54 11.86
C VAL A 66 9.83 7.35 12.44
N ARG A 67 11.14 7.23 12.16
CA ARG A 67 11.97 6.15 12.73
C ARG A 67 12.13 6.20 14.26
N LYS A 68 11.93 7.39 14.87
CA LYS A 68 12.21 7.64 16.30
C LYS A 68 10.99 8.01 17.13
N ASN A 69 9.95 8.57 16.51
CA ASN A 69 8.77 9.13 17.17
C ASN A 69 7.48 8.66 16.50
N CYS A 70 6.54 9.57 16.25
CA CYS A 70 5.27 9.30 15.58
C CYS A 70 5.04 10.30 14.44
N GLY A 71 4.85 9.80 13.23
CA GLY A 71 4.43 10.58 12.08
C GLY A 71 2.99 10.26 11.66
N ILE A 72 2.22 11.27 11.25
CA ILE A 72 0.91 11.09 10.64
C ILE A 72 0.97 11.39 9.15
N PHE A 73 0.29 10.54 8.36
CA PHE A 73 0.22 10.66 6.91
C PHE A 73 -1.24 10.67 6.48
N ASP A 74 -1.61 11.63 5.66
CA ASP A 74 -2.89 11.58 4.97
C ASP A 74 -2.82 10.58 3.82
N VAL A 75 -3.59 9.51 3.95
CA VAL A 75 -3.76 8.48 2.93
C VAL A 75 -5.21 8.33 2.49
N SER A 76 -6.02 9.39 2.69
CA SER A 76 -7.46 9.41 2.37
C SER A 76 -7.75 9.31 0.88
N HIS A 77 -6.76 9.51 0.01
CA HIS A 77 -6.87 9.28 -1.42
C HIS A 77 -7.01 7.80 -1.79
N MET A 78 -6.68 6.88 -0.88
CA MET A 78 -6.81 5.44 -1.10
C MET A 78 -8.28 5.03 -1.23
N LEU A 79 -8.53 4.02 -2.07
CA LEU A 79 -9.86 3.46 -2.26
C LEU A 79 -10.21 2.52 -1.09
N GLN A 80 -11.18 2.92 -0.27
CA GLN A 80 -11.70 2.12 0.83
C GLN A 80 -13.04 1.51 0.42
N VAL A 81 -13.21 0.20 0.60
CA VAL A 81 -14.48 -0.49 0.32
C VAL A 81 -14.80 -1.52 1.41
N ARG A 82 -16.11 -1.79 1.60
CA ARG A 82 -16.60 -2.97 2.32
C ARG A 82 -17.23 -3.94 1.33
N ILE A 83 -16.96 -5.23 1.53
CA ILE A 83 -17.59 -6.29 0.74
C ILE A 83 -18.49 -7.07 1.68
N HIS A 84 -19.79 -7.01 1.41
CA HIS A 84 -20.86 -7.67 2.16
C HIS A 84 -21.34 -8.92 1.44
N GLY A 85 -22.23 -9.67 2.08
CA GLY A 85 -22.90 -10.83 1.53
C GLY A 85 -22.34 -12.17 2.03
N ALA A 86 -23.14 -13.22 1.87
CA ALA A 86 -22.76 -14.57 2.31
C ALA A 86 -21.53 -15.09 1.58
N ASP A 87 -21.41 -14.79 0.28
CA ASP A 87 -20.32 -15.27 -0.58
C ASP A 87 -19.13 -14.28 -0.69
N ARG A 88 -19.02 -13.25 0.17
CA ARG A 88 -17.99 -12.21 0.11
C ARG A 88 -16.56 -12.75 0.08
N LEU A 89 -16.27 -13.84 0.79
CA LEU A 89 -14.94 -14.46 0.79
C LEU A 89 -14.63 -15.09 -0.58
N TYR A 90 -15.57 -15.86 -1.11
CA TYR A 90 -15.45 -16.48 -2.42
C TYR A 90 -15.32 -15.44 -3.53
N PHE A 91 -16.11 -14.34 -3.43
CA PHE A 91 -16.03 -13.21 -4.37
C PHE A 91 -14.61 -12.64 -4.42
N MET A 92 -14.05 -12.26 -3.27
CA MET A 92 -12.71 -11.66 -3.22
C MET A 92 -11.60 -12.66 -3.58
N GLU A 93 -11.74 -13.94 -3.22
CA GLU A 93 -10.81 -14.98 -3.67
C GLU A 93 -10.84 -15.20 -5.19
N SER A 94 -11.99 -15.00 -5.84
CA SER A 94 -12.09 -15.10 -7.30
C SER A 94 -11.36 -13.96 -8.05
N LEU A 95 -10.99 -12.89 -7.35
CA LEU A 95 -10.32 -11.71 -7.92
C LEU A 95 -8.85 -11.58 -7.49
N THR A 96 -8.44 -12.31 -6.44
CA THR A 96 -7.15 -12.08 -5.76
C THR A 96 -6.35 -13.38 -5.57
N SER A 97 -5.11 -13.23 -5.09
CA SER A 97 -4.23 -14.35 -4.77
C SER A 97 -4.42 -14.92 -3.36
N SER A 98 -5.21 -14.27 -2.51
CA SER A 98 -5.33 -14.59 -1.08
C SER A 98 -6.06 -15.91 -0.82
N ASP A 99 -5.81 -16.46 0.37
CA ASP A 99 -6.57 -17.53 1.01
C ASP A 99 -7.37 -16.90 2.18
N LEU A 100 -8.56 -16.41 1.88
CA LEU A 100 -9.42 -15.72 2.85
C LEU A 100 -10.24 -16.69 3.71
N LEU A 101 -10.50 -17.90 3.21
CA LEU A 101 -11.20 -18.92 4.00
C LEU A 101 -10.41 -19.27 5.26
N ASN A 102 -9.10 -19.48 5.13
CA ASN A 102 -8.21 -19.83 6.24
C ASN A 102 -7.69 -18.61 7.02
N LEU A 103 -7.96 -17.38 6.57
CA LEU A 103 -7.59 -16.18 7.30
C LEU A 103 -8.46 -16.07 8.56
N PRO A 104 -7.89 -15.89 9.77
CA PRO A 104 -8.69 -15.68 10.99
C PRO A 104 -9.52 -14.39 10.92
N PHE A 105 -10.67 -14.38 11.60
CA PHE A 105 -11.42 -13.14 11.80
C PHE A 105 -10.62 -12.11 12.61
N GLY A 106 -10.86 -10.83 12.37
CA GLY A 106 -10.11 -9.73 12.97
C GLY A 106 -8.72 -9.53 12.38
N THR A 107 -8.29 -10.34 11.38
CA THR A 107 -6.97 -10.23 10.75
C THR A 107 -7.04 -9.79 9.31
N GLY A 108 -5.95 -9.21 8.82
CA GLY A 108 -5.79 -8.78 7.44
C GLY A 108 -4.64 -9.48 6.72
N THR A 109 -4.61 -9.34 5.43
CA THR A 109 -3.54 -9.83 4.57
C THR A 109 -3.26 -8.86 3.42
N LEU A 110 -1.99 -8.71 3.07
CA LEU A 110 -1.62 -8.11 1.80
C LEU A 110 -1.98 -9.09 0.67
N SER A 111 -2.49 -8.58 -0.42
CA SER A 111 -2.87 -9.36 -1.59
C SER A 111 -2.65 -8.57 -2.87
N VAL A 112 -2.96 -9.19 -4.00
CA VAL A 112 -3.00 -8.54 -5.32
C VAL A 112 -4.27 -8.93 -6.06
N TYR A 113 -4.92 -7.95 -6.70
CA TYR A 113 -5.91 -8.21 -7.74
C TYR A 113 -5.18 -8.71 -8.98
N LEU A 114 -5.73 -9.71 -9.62
CA LEU A 114 -5.11 -10.40 -10.75
C LEU A 114 -5.96 -10.35 -12.02
N LYS A 115 -5.27 -10.27 -13.16
CA LYS A 115 -5.86 -10.48 -14.49
C LYS A 115 -5.89 -11.96 -14.85
N GLY A 116 -6.69 -12.32 -15.86
CA GLY A 116 -6.73 -13.67 -16.42
C GLY A 116 -5.39 -14.19 -16.98
N ASN A 117 -4.44 -13.29 -17.28
CA ASN A 117 -3.07 -13.65 -17.70
C ASN A 117 -2.06 -13.72 -16.53
N GLY A 118 -2.51 -13.51 -15.28
CA GLY A 118 -1.68 -13.52 -14.08
C GLY A 118 -0.98 -12.20 -13.75
N GLY A 119 -1.20 -11.14 -14.53
CA GLY A 119 -0.67 -9.81 -14.25
C GLY A 119 -1.38 -9.14 -13.08
N ILE A 120 -0.68 -8.26 -12.36
CA ILE A 120 -1.17 -7.57 -11.16
C ILE A 120 -1.93 -6.32 -11.57
N LEU A 121 -3.26 -6.28 -11.27
CA LEU A 121 -4.08 -5.09 -11.48
C LEU A 121 -3.83 -4.01 -10.44
N ASP A 122 -3.64 -4.41 -9.18
CA ASP A 122 -3.31 -3.56 -8.03
C ASP A 122 -2.88 -4.42 -6.86
N ASP A 123 -2.17 -3.85 -5.89
CA ASP A 123 -1.96 -4.43 -4.57
C ASP A 123 -2.93 -3.82 -3.55
N LEU A 124 -3.33 -4.60 -2.54
CA LEU A 124 -4.38 -4.23 -1.60
C LEU A 124 -4.18 -4.90 -0.25
N ILE A 125 -4.77 -4.29 0.79
CA ILE A 125 -4.94 -4.95 2.09
C ILE A 125 -6.40 -5.38 2.21
N ILE A 126 -6.62 -6.65 2.58
CA ILE A 126 -7.94 -7.22 2.84
C ILE A 126 -8.00 -7.59 4.31
N ASN A 127 -8.93 -7.00 5.06
CA ASN A 127 -9.22 -7.36 6.44
C ASN A 127 -10.49 -8.21 6.51
N LYS A 128 -10.38 -9.42 7.08
CA LYS A 128 -11.52 -10.28 7.41
C LYS A 128 -12.05 -9.84 8.78
N CYS A 129 -12.97 -8.90 8.75
CA CYS A 129 -13.50 -8.25 9.94
C CYS A 129 -14.29 -9.22 10.83
N ASN A 130 -14.42 -8.92 12.12
CA ASN A 130 -15.35 -9.60 13.01
C ASN A 130 -16.81 -9.30 12.63
N GLU A 131 -17.06 -8.12 12.07
CA GLU A 131 -18.33 -7.72 11.47
C GLU A 131 -18.57 -8.51 10.15
N PRO A 132 -19.81 -8.58 9.66
CA PRO A 132 -20.18 -9.42 8.50
C PRO A 132 -19.75 -8.84 7.15
N TYR A 133 -18.56 -8.23 7.06
CA TYR A 133 -17.97 -7.73 5.83
C TYR A 133 -16.44 -7.92 5.79
N LEU A 134 -15.87 -7.80 4.59
CA LEU A 134 -14.44 -7.56 4.42
C LEU A 134 -14.20 -6.07 4.29
N TYR A 135 -13.18 -5.54 4.96
CA TYR A 135 -12.72 -4.18 4.74
C TYR A 135 -11.46 -4.20 3.89
N VAL A 136 -11.47 -3.44 2.79
CA VAL A 136 -10.43 -3.49 1.76
C VAL A 136 -9.94 -2.09 1.46
N VAL A 137 -8.61 -1.94 1.37
CA VAL A 137 -7.94 -0.71 0.97
C VAL A 137 -7.06 -0.98 -0.26
N SER A 138 -7.26 -0.20 -1.33
CA SER A 138 -6.55 -0.30 -2.61
C SER A 138 -5.89 1.03 -2.99
N ASN A 139 -4.94 1.02 -3.92
CA ASN A 139 -4.16 2.20 -4.28
C ASN A 139 -4.99 3.26 -5.03
N ALA A 140 -4.75 4.52 -4.70
CA ALA A 140 -5.41 5.67 -5.35
C ALA A 140 -5.16 5.72 -6.86
N ALA A 141 -3.94 5.42 -7.30
CA ALA A 141 -3.58 5.40 -8.74
C ALA A 141 -4.41 4.37 -9.54
N CYS A 142 -4.94 3.34 -8.88
CA CYS A 142 -5.76 2.29 -9.47
C CYS A 142 -7.26 2.42 -9.16
N ALA A 143 -7.67 3.44 -8.38
CA ALA A 143 -9.01 3.53 -7.82
C ALA A 143 -10.13 3.45 -8.86
N GLU A 144 -10.02 4.16 -9.99
CA GLU A 144 -11.01 4.11 -11.07
C GLU A 144 -11.08 2.72 -11.70
N LYS A 145 -9.91 2.14 -12.04
CA LYS A 145 -9.79 0.80 -12.63
C LYS A 145 -10.38 -0.26 -11.70
N ILE A 146 -10.04 -0.23 -10.42
CA ILE A 146 -10.52 -1.21 -9.42
C ILE A 146 -12.01 -1.03 -9.15
N THR A 147 -12.51 0.22 -9.07
CA THR A 147 -13.95 0.49 -8.94
C THR A 147 -14.75 -0.13 -10.08
N ASN A 148 -14.30 0.07 -11.33
CA ASN A 148 -14.97 -0.49 -12.50
C ASN A 148 -14.87 -2.01 -12.52
N HIS A 149 -13.70 -2.56 -12.16
CA HIS A 149 -13.48 -4.01 -12.05
C HIS A 149 -14.41 -4.66 -11.02
N LEU A 150 -14.49 -4.11 -9.80
CA LEU A 150 -15.35 -4.61 -8.73
C LEU A 150 -16.84 -4.55 -9.12
N LYS A 151 -17.31 -3.44 -9.70
CA LYS A 151 -18.71 -3.31 -10.15
C LYS A 151 -19.06 -4.32 -11.22
N MET A 152 -18.21 -4.48 -12.23
CA MET A 152 -18.41 -5.46 -13.30
C MET A 152 -18.45 -6.89 -12.73
N LYS A 153 -17.51 -7.23 -11.88
CA LYS A 153 -17.42 -8.57 -11.27
C LYS A 153 -18.55 -8.85 -10.30
N GLN A 154 -19.05 -7.86 -9.57
CA GLN A 154 -20.24 -8.00 -8.74
C GLN A 154 -21.47 -8.35 -9.58
N ILE A 155 -21.67 -7.68 -10.73
CA ILE A 155 -22.80 -7.98 -11.65
C ILE A 155 -22.70 -9.41 -12.20
N GLU A 156 -21.50 -9.84 -12.63
CA GLU A 156 -21.27 -11.20 -13.10
C GLU A 156 -21.56 -12.23 -12.01
N PHE A 157 -21.13 -11.95 -10.78
CA PHE A 157 -21.28 -12.80 -9.62
C PHE A 157 -22.75 -12.97 -9.20
N SER A 158 -23.49 -11.87 -9.17
CA SER A 158 -24.94 -11.88 -8.88
C SER A 158 -25.75 -12.67 -9.92
N LYS A 159 -25.37 -12.63 -11.20
CA LYS A 159 -25.99 -13.43 -12.26
C LYS A 159 -25.79 -14.93 -12.05
N SER A 160 -24.75 -15.36 -11.32
CA SER A 160 -24.52 -16.76 -10.95
C SER A 160 -25.29 -17.19 -9.70
N GLY A 161 -26.19 -16.35 -9.17
CA GLY A 161 -27.00 -16.64 -7.98
C GLY A 161 -26.25 -16.50 -6.65
N LYS A 162 -25.07 -15.88 -6.64
CA LYS A 162 -24.23 -15.68 -5.45
C LYS A 162 -24.41 -14.29 -4.86
N ASP A 163 -24.24 -14.18 -3.54
CA ASP A 163 -24.46 -12.96 -2.77
C ASP A 163 -23.14 -12.29 -2.38
N ALA A 164 -22.80 -11.20 -3.09
CA ALA A 164 -21.74 -10.29 -2.70
C ALA A 164 -22.07 -8.86 -3.16
N THR A 165 -21.92 -7.89 -2.26
CA THR A 165 -22.19 -6.47 -2.53
C THR A 165 -20.98 -5.62 -2.15
N VAL A 166 -20.60 -4.69 -3.03
CA VAL A 166 -19.48 -3.76 -2.85
C VAL A 166 -20.01 -2.40 -2.41
N GLU A 167 -19.64 -1.96 -1.22
CA GLU A 167 -19.88 -0.63 -0.67
C GLU A 167 -18.62 0.21 -0.77
N PHE A 168 -18.67 1.35 -1.45
CA PHE A 168 -17.56 2.31 -1.56
C PHE A 168 -17.66 3.36 -0.45
N LEU A 169 -16.62 3.49 0.38
CA LEU A 169 -16.60 4.36 1.56
C LEU A 169 -16.19 5.81 1.20
N GLY A 170 -17.09 6.55 0.55
CA GLY A 170 -16.81 7.92 0.10
C GLY A 170 -16.81 9.00 1.19
N ARG A 171 -17.25 8.68 2.43
CA ARG A 171 -17.32 9.60 3.57
C ARG A 171 -16.36 9.23 4.71
N TYR A 172 -15.28 8.54 4.38
CA TYR A 172 -14.25 8.17 5.34
C TYR A 172 -12.89 8.68 4.87
N ALA A 173 -12.19 9.36 5.77
CA ALA A 173 -10.77 9.63 5.64
C ALA A 173 -9.95 8.41 6.07
N LEU A 174 -8.70 8.34 5.64
CA LEU A 174 -7.75 7.34 6.10
C LEU A 174 -6.49 8.06 6.59
N LEU A 175 -6.14 7.87 7.87
CA LEU A 175 -4.97 8.47 8.50
C LEU A 175 -4.00 7.36 8.93
N ALA A 176 -2.78 7.39 8.41
CA ALA A 176 -1.73 6.50 8.88
C ALA A 176 -0.94 7.17 10.02
N VAL A 177 -0.76 6.45 11.13
CA VAL A 177 -0.07 6.88 12.36
C VAL A 177 1.09 5.92 12.58
N GLN A 178 2.32 6.35 12.31
CA GLN A 178 3.47 5.48 12.11
C GLN A 178 4.67 5.89 12.95
N GLY A 179 5.36 4.91 13.50
CA GLY A 179 6.58 5.08 14.30
C GLY A 179 6.47 4.44 15.68
N PRO A 180 7.59 4.30 16.43
CA PRO A 180 7.64 3.57 17.69
C PRO A 180 6.73 4.15 18.79
N GLU A 181 6.40 5.44 18.73
CA GLU A 181 5.52 6.09 19.71
C GLU A 181 4.03 6.00 19.35
N SER A 182 3.67 5.47 18.19
CA SER A 182 2.29 5.42 17.70
C SER A 182 1.35 4.67 18.67
N TYR A 183 1.79 3.53 19.23
CA TYR A 183 1.04 2.76 20.21
C TYR A 183 0.78 3.56 21.49
N ASN A 184 1.83 4.16 22.08
CA ASN A 184 1.72 4.91 23.33
C ASN A 184 0.78 6.10 23.18
N ILE A 185 0.89 6.85 22.09
CA ILE A 185 0.07 8.02 21.80
C ILE A 185 -1.41 7.63 21.67
N LEU A 186 -1.72 6.59 20.89
CA LEU A 186 -3.10 6.15 20.71
C LEU A 186 -3.68 5.58 22.00
N ARG A 187 -2.91 4.78 22.72
CA ARG A 187 -3.33 4.15 23.97
C ARG A 187 -3.66 5.16 25.08
N GLN A 188 -2.88 6.24 25.18
CA GLN A 188 -3.12 7.32 26.16
C GLN A 188 -4.34 8.18 25.82
N ASN A 189 -4.78 8.18 24.56
CA ASN A 189 -5.84 9.04 24.05
C ASN A 189 -7.09 8.25 23.60
N THR A 190 -7.36 7.12 24.25
CA THR A 190 -8.56 6.32 24.02
C THR A 190 -9.21 5.90 25.34
N THR A 191 -10.41 5.33 25.29
CA THR A 191 -11.13 4.78 26.45
C THR A 191 -10.46 3.50 26.97
N THR A 192 -10.84 3.04 28.16
CA THR A 192 -10.37 1.76 28.72
C THR A 192 -10.62 0.58 27.77
N GLU A 193 -11.79 0.55 27.10
CA GLU A 193 -12.09 -0.44 26.07
C GLU A 193 -11.14 -0.32 24.87
N GLY A 194 -10.90 0.90 24.41
CA GLY A 194 -9.93 1.16 23.32
C GLY A 194 -8.50 0.75 23.69
N GLN A 195 -8.09 0.93 24.95
CA GLN A 195 -6.79 0.44 25.44
C GLN A 195 -6.70 -1.09 25.35
N GLN A 196 -7.74 -1.81 25.80
CA GLN A 196 -7.80 -3.26 25.72
C GLN A 196 -7.73 -3.75 24.25
N ILE A 197 -8.38 -3.04 23.32
CA ILE A 197 -8.28 -3.33 21.90
C ILE A 197 -6.85 -3.16 21.41
N LEU A 198 -6.21 -2.02 21.68
CA LEU A 198 -4.84 -1.72 21.24
C LEU A 198 -3.80 -2.69 21.83
N ASP A 199 -3.96 -3.07 23.09
CA ASP A 199 -3.06 -4.00 23.81
C ASP A 199 -3.09 -5.40 23.18
N ASN A 200 -4.20 -5.79 22.55
CA ASN A 200 -4.41 -7.10 21.92
C ASN A 200 -4.36 -7.07 20.40
N LEU A 201 -4.08 -5.92 19.78
CA LEU A 201 -4.00 -5.76 18.33
C LEU A 201 -2.55 -5.92 17.85
N TYR A 202 -2.30 -6.90 17.01
CA TYR A 202 -0.98 -7.18 16.42
C TYR A 202 -0.93 -6.81 14.94
N PHE A 203 0.27 -6.90 14.35
CA PHE A 203 0.48 -6.56 12.94
C PHE A 203 -0.48 -7.30 12.01
N MET A 204 -1.14 -6.56 11.13
CA MET A 204 -2.23 -6.99 10.22
C MET A 204 -3.53 -7.37 10.93
N GLU A 205 -3.74 -6.98 12.18
CA GLU A 205 -5.03 -7.13 12.84
C GLU A 205 -5.81 -5.82 12.82
N SER A 206 -7.16 -5.92 12.83
CA SER A 206 -8.07 -4.81 12.63
C SER A 206 -9.29 -4.93 13.54
N SER A 207 -9.72 -3.81 14.12
CA SER A 207 -10.90 -3.72 14.97
C SER A 207 -11.62 -2.38 14.79
N ILE A 208 -12.88 -2.32 15.22
CA ILE A 208 -13.54 -1.05 15.52
C ILE A 208 -12.95 -0.53 16.83
N ILE A 209 -12.71 0.79 16.89
CA ILE A 209 -12.27 1.47 18.11
C ILE A 209 -13.35 2.46 18.57
N PRO A 210 -13.76 2.43 19.85
CA PRO A 210 -14.94 3.20 20.31
C PRO A 210 -14.71 4.70 20.30
N SER A 211 -13.49 5.13 20.62
CA SER A 211 -13.13 6.55 20.66
C SER A 211 -11.63 6.73 20.53
N LEU A 212 -11.21 7.81 19.88
CA LEU A 212 -9.82 8.29 19.83
C LEU A 212 -9.81 9.79 20.10
N PHE A 213 -8.93 10.25 20.98
CA PHE A 213 -8.80 11.66 21.35
C PHE A 213 -10.14 12.31 21.78
N GLY A 214 -11.00 11.53 22.46
CA GLY A 214 -12.33 12.00 22.87
C GLY A 214 -13.34 12.13 21.72
N LEU A 215 -12.99 11.69 20.50
CA LEU A 215 -13.88 11.67 19.34
C LEU A 215 -14.49 10.29 19.15
N SER A 216 -15.79 10.25 18.86
CA SER A 216 -16.53 9.01 18.59
C SER A 216 -17.73 9.30 17.68
N ASP A 217 -18.17 8.28 16.96
CA ASP A 217 -19.41 8.29 16.22
C ASP A 217 -19.99 6.86 16.24
N SER A 218 -21.13 6.70 16.93
CA SER A 218 -21.77 5.39 17.05
C SER A 218 -22.45 4.91 15.77
N SER A 219 -22.83 5.84 14.89
CA SER A 219 -23.45 5.52 13.60
C SER A 219 -22.42 5.18 12.51
N ASP A 220 -21.24 5.84 12.59
CA ASP A 220 -20.13 5.69 11.65
C ASP A 220 -18.83 5.44 12.45
N PRO A 221 -18.60 4.23 12.98
CA PRO A 221 -17.48 3.98 13.87
C PRO A 221 -16.13 4.03 13.18
N MET A 222 -15.10 4.45 13.92
CA MET A 222 -13.71 4.38 13.46
C MET A 222 -13.21 2.94 13.44
N ARG A 223 -12.48 2.59 12.38
CA ARG A 223 -11.74 1.32 12.28
C ARG A 223 -10.26 1.58 12.40
N ILE A 224 -9.59 0.77 13.20
CA ILE A 224 -8.13 0.79 13.35
C ILE A 224 -7.54 -0.53 12.87
N THR A 225 -6.50 -0.44 12.05
CA THR A 225 -5.72 -1.62 11.58
C THR A 225 -4.27 -1.40 11.95
N ARG A 226 -3.61 -2.36 12.63
CA ARG A 226 -2.18 -2.26 12.92
C ARG A 226 -1.38 -2.67 11.70
N CYS A 227 -1.10 -1.71 10.85
CA CYS A 227 -0.40 -1.87 9.59
C CYS A 227 0.26 -0.54 9.18
N GLY A 228 0.95 -0.53 8.04
CA GLY A 228 1.51 0.70 7.49
C GLY A 228 2.48 0.45 6.35
N TYR A 229 3.09 1.53 5.87
CA TYR A 229 3.92 1.56 4.67
C TYR A 229 5.30 2.17 4.96
N THR A 230 5.82 1.97 6.17
CA THR A 230 7.07 2.60 6.66
C THR A 230 8.13 1.62 7.14
N GLY A 231 7.73 0.38 7.43
CA GLY A 231 8.57 -0.59 8.11
C GLY A 231 8.63 -0.41 9.63
N GLU A 232 8.07 0.68 10.17
CA GLU A 232 7.88 0.86 11.61
C GLU A 232 6.53 0.29 12.05
N ASP A 233 6.38 0.09 13.36
CA ASP A 233 5.08 -0.18 13.95
C ASP A 233 4.15 1.02 13.77
N GLY A 234 2.85 0.76 13.66
CA GLY A 234 1.89 1.82 13.45
C GLY A 234 0.53 1.31 13.03
N TYR A 235 -0.35 2.28 12.78
CA TYR A 235 -1.75 2.03 12.53
C TYR A 235 -2.26 2.82 11.34
N GLU A 236 -3.28 2.30 10.68
CA GLU A 236 -4.12 3.05 9.76
C GLU A 236 -5.53 3.15 10.36
N ILE A 237 -6.06 4.37 10.42
CA ILE A 237 -7.34 4.71 11.03
C ILE A 237 -8.29 5.18 9.96
N SER A 238 -9.31 4.38 9.65
CA SER A 238 -10.46 4.80 8.85
C SER A 238 -11.42 5.57 9.75
N VAL A 239 -11.58 6.85 9.49
CA VAL A 239 -12.32 7.79 10.33
C VAL A 239 -13.38 8.51 9.50
N PRO A 240 -14.62 8.71 10.01
CA PRO A 240 -15.60 9.56 9.34
C PRO A 240 -15.02 10.93 8.97
N ASP A 241 -15.27 11.39 7.75
CA ASP A 241 -14.71 12.64 7.21
C ASP A 241 -14.97 13.86 8.09
N LYS A 242 -16.15 13.91 8.73
CA LYS A 242 -16.55 14.97 9.68
C LYS A 242 -15.69 15.05 10.94
N LEU A 243 -15.01 13.96 11.33
CA LEU A 243 -14.13 13.89 12.50
C LEU A 243 -12.63 14.02 12.13
N ALA A 244 -12.29 13.91 10.85
CA ALA A 244 -10.91 13.78 10.39
C ALA A 244 -10.04 14.98 10.78
N LEU A 245 -10.51 16.21 10.48
CA LEU A 245 -9.78 17.44 10.79
C LEU A 245 -9.51 17.60 12.27
N GLU A 246 -10.54 17.37 13.09
CA GLU A 246 -10.44 17.48 14.55
C GLU A 246 -9.50 16.43 15.12
N LEU A 247 -9.54 15.19 14.62
CA LEU A 247 -8.62 14.12 15.02
C LEU A 247 -7.16 14.53 14.76
N ALA A 248 -6.85 15.04 13.58
CA ALA A 248 -5.50 15.47 13.24
C ALA A 248 -5.02 16.62 14.16
N ASN A 249 -5.88 17.61 14.41
CA ASN A 249 -5.55 18.73 15.30
C ASN A 249 -5.23 18.27 16.73
N ARG A 250 -6.07 17.41 17.32
CA ARG A 250 -5.83 16.86 18.67
C ARG A 250 -4.59 15.98 18.74
N MET A 251 -4.28 15.23 17.70
CA MET A 251 -3.05 14.47 17.63
C MET A 251 -1.82 15.38 17.67
N MET A 252 -1.86 16.54 17.00
CA MET A 252 -0.75 17.51 17.00
C MET A 252 -0.51 18.15 18.39
N GLU A 253 -1.51 18.20 19.27
CA GLU A 253 -1.36 18.73 20.64
C GLU A 253 -0.42 17.86 21.48
N THR A 254 -0.21 16.60 21.12
CA THR A 254 0.67 15.67 21.86
C THR A 254 2.15 16.01 21.80
N LYS A 255 2.59 16.96 20.95
CA LYS A 255 3.98 17.37 20.67
C LYS A 255 4.93 16.26 20.18
N LEU A 256 4.52 15.00 20.27
CA LEU A 256 5.27 13.82 19.76
C LEU A 256 4.81 13.39 18.36
N VAL A 257 3.79 14.05 17.83
CA VAL A 257 3.26 13.80 16.49
C VAL A 257 3.72 14.88 15.53
N LYS A 258 4.14 14.48 14.33
CA LYS A 258 4.41 15.40 13.22
C LYS A 258 3.70 14.97 11.96
N PRO A 259 3.21 15.91 11.14
CA PRO A 259 2.67 15.59 9.83
C PRO A 259 3.83 15.28 8.87
N ILE A 260 3.69 14.23 8.06
CA ILE A 260 4.74 13.70 7.19
C ILE A 260 4.27 13.70 5.74
N GLY A 261 5.09 14.28 4.85
CA GLY A 261 4.78 14.38 3.43
C GLY A 261 5.15 13.13 2.62
N LEU A 262 4.63 13.09 1.37
CA LEU A 262 4.80 11.98 0.42
C LEU A 262 6.27 11.67 0.12
N ALA A 263 7.16 12.67 0.10
CA ALA A 263 8.57 12.44 -0.19
C ALA A 263 9.27 11.58 0.88
N ALA A 264 8.97 11.81 2.16
CA ALA A 264 9.48 10.96 3.23
C ALA A 264 8.76 9.58 3.25
N ARG A 265 7.45 9.54 2.93
CA ARG A 265 6.72 8.27 2.76
C ARG A 265 7.40 7.36 1.73
N ASP A 266 7.86 7.92 0.59
CA ASP A 266 8.53 7.15 -0.46
C ASP A 266 9.90 6.59 0.00
N THR A 267 10.71 7.37 0.73
CA THR A 267 11.97 6.87 1.26
C THR A 267 11.78 5.78 2.34
N LEU A 268 10.76 5.93 3.19
CA LEU A 268 10.42 4.95 4.25
C LEU A 268 9.95 3.62 3.64
N ARG A 269 9.01 3.66 2.70
CA ARG A 269 8.49 2.43 2.08
C ARG A 269 9.58 1.68 1.32
N LEU A 270 10.47 2.42 0.62
CA LEU A 270 11.55 1.81 -0.15
C LEU A 270 12.55 1.09 0.77
N GLU A 271 12.94 1.71 1.90
CA GLU A 271 13.77 1.04 2.91
C GLU A 271 13.11 -0.23 3.47
N ALA A 272 11.79 -0.21 3.64
CA ALA A 272 11.00 -1.36 4.06
C ALA A 272 10.79 -2.43 2.96
N GLY A 273 11.30 -2.20 1.74
CA GLY A 273 11.17 -3.13 0.62
C GLY A 273 9.76 -3.23 0.03
N MET A 274 8.89 -2.25 0.31
CA MET A 274 7.50 -2.24 -0.12
C MET A 274 7.34 -1.68 -1.53
N CYS A 275 6.54 -2.37 -2.35
CA CYS A 275 6.29 -2.01 -3.74
C CYS A 275 5.44 -0.74 -3.85
N LEU A 276 5.68 0.02 -4.92
CA LEU A 276 4.80 1.09 -5.38
C LEU A 276 4.18 0.66 -6.72
N TYR A 277 2.84 0.56 -6.75
CA TYR A 277 2.14 0.22 -7.98
C TYR A 277 2.37 1.29 -9.07
N GLY A 278 2.57 0.85 -10.28
CA GLY A 278 2.97 1.69 -11.43
C GLY A 278 4.48 1.76 -11.64
N ASN A 279 5.28 1.56 -10.59
CA ASN A 279 6.74 1.48 -10.65
C ASN A 279 7.22 0.02 -10.53
N ASP A 280 6.93 -0.60 -9.38
CA ASP A 280 7.44 -1.93 -9.01
C ASP A 280 6.46 -3.05 -9.37
N LEU A 281 5.19 -2.74 -9.54
CA LEU A 281 4.11 -3.64 -9.95
C LEU A 281 3.35 -3.09 -11.13
N SER A 282 2.85 -3.97 -11.99
CA SER A 282 2.05 -3.61 -13.17
C SER A 282 1.24 -4.81 -13.69
N GLU A 283 0.38 -4.54 -14.66
CA GLU A 283 -0.44 -5.57 -15.32
C GLU A 283 0.34 -6.56 -16.18
N SER A 284 1.63 -6.32 -16.44
CA SER A 284 2.52 -7.22 -17.18
C SER A 284 3.31 -8.17 -16.28
N VAL A 285 3.29 -7.95 -14.94
CA VAL A 285 4.11 -8.67 -13.97
C VAL A 285 3.24 -9.58 -13.11
N THR A 286 3.69 -10.82 -12.89
CA THR A 286 3.04 -11.76 -11.99
C THR A 286 3.54 -11.59 -10.54
N PRO A 287 2.82 -12.10 -9.53
CA PRO A 287 3.32 -12.13 -8.15
C PRO A 287 4.66 -12.87 -8.00
N VAL A 288 4.93 -13.86 -8.85
CA VAL A 288 6.19 -14.63 -8.81
C VAL A 288 7.36 -13.80 -9.34
N GLU A 289 7.18 -13.16 -10.48
CA GLU A 289 8.15 -12.21 -11.07
C GLU A 289 8.42 -11.03 -10.12
N ALA A 290 7.39 -10.54 -9.42
CA ALA A 290 7.49 -9.48 -8.43
C ALA A 290 8.17 -9.89 -7.10
N SER A 291 8.62 -11.14 -6.94
CA SER A 291 9.13 -11.71 -5.68
C SER A 291 8.10 -11.63 -4.53
N LEU A 292 6.81 -11.76 -4.87
CA LEU A 292 5.65 -11.75 -3.97
C LEU A 292 4.93 -13.11 -3.96
N SER A 293 5.64 -14.21 -4.24
CA SER A 293 5.08 -15.58 -4.27
C SER A 293 4.36 -15.96 -2.96
N TRP A 294 4.75 -15.35 -1.85
CA TRP A 294 4.15 -15.57 -0.54
C TRP A 294 2.71 -15.03 -0.42
N LEU A 295 2.29 -14.10 -1.30
CA LEU A 295 0.90 -13.61 -1.38
C LEU A 295 -0.06 -14.66 -1.96
N VAL A 296 0.46 -15.67 -2.65
CA VAL A 296 -0.36 -16.78 -3.12
C VAL A 296 -0.59 -17.74 -1.97
N GLY A 297 -1.79 -17.76 -1.42
CA GLY A 297 -2.17 -18.59 -0.29
C GLY A 297 -1.88 -20.08 -0.54
N LYS A 298 -1.44 -20.81 0.50
CA LYS A 298 -1.03 -22.22 0.33
C LYS A 298 -2.14 -23.09 -0.30
N ARG A 299 -3.38 -22.96 0.15
CA ARG A 299 -4.55 -23.67 -0.41
C ARG A 299 -4.76 -23.31 -1.88
N ARG A 300 -4.48 -22.03 -2.25
CA ARG A 300 -4.68 -21.50 -3.59
C ARG A 300 -3.61 -21.95 -4.61
N ARG A 301 -2.53 -22.61 -4.17
CA ARG A 301 -1.46 -23.12 -5.04
C ARG A 301 -1.81 -24.45 -5.73
N GLN A 302 -3.03 -24.94 -5.62
CA GLN A 302 -3.51 -26.17 -6.25
C GLN A 302 -4.34 -25.82 -7.49
N ALA A 303 -4.18 -26.58 -8.57
CA ALA A 303 -4.97 -26.41 -9.79
C ALA A 303 -6.47 -26.62 -9.57
N SER A 304 -6.84 -27.41 -8.55
CA SER A 304 -8.22 -27.67 -8.10
C SER A 304 -8.77 -26.59 -7.14
N SER A 305 -8.04 -25.48 -6.92
CA SER A 305 -8.52 -24.40 -6.05
C SER A 305 -9.87 -23.86 -6.54
N ASP A 306 -10.83 -23.77 -5.62
CA ASP A 306 -12.12 -23.14 -5.85
C ASP A 306 -12.31 -21.94 -4.89
N PRO A 307 -12.55 -20.73 -5.44
CA PRO A 307 -12.46 -20.37 -6.86
C PRO A 307 -11.02 -20.47 -7.40
N PRO A 308 -10.82 -20.61 -8.72
CA PRO A 308 -9.48 -20.62 -9.30
C PRO A 308 -8.82 -19.23 -9.18
N ILE A 309 -7.50 -19.20 -9.07
CA ILE A 309 -6.74 -17.93 -9.11
C ILE A 309 -6.82 -17.36 -10.53
N PRO A 310 -7.13 -16.06 -10.73
CA PRO A 310 -7.03 -15.45 -12.05
C PRO A 310 -5.61 -15.59 -12.61
N GLY A 311 -5.46 -16.10 -13.83
CA GLY A 311 -4.14 -16.39 -14.41
C GLY A 311 -3.38 -17.52 -13.72
N GLY A 312 -4.05 -18.35 -12.95
CA GLY A 312 -3.46 -19.43 -12.14
C GLY A 312 -2.56 -20.37 -12.92
N LYS A 313 -2.88 -20.68 -14.20
CA LYS A 313 -2.02 -21.51 -15.04
C LYS A 313 -0.57 -21.00 -15.10
N LYS A 314 -0.36 -19.71 -15.38
CA LYS A 314 0.96 -19.09 -15.43
C LYS A 314 1.60 -19.01 -14.05
N ILE A 315 0.86 -18.52 -13.04
CA ILE A 315 1.37 -18.34 -11.69
C ILE A 315 1.81 -19.68 -11.06
N LEU A 316 0.98 -20.73 -11.18
CA LEU A 316 1.30 -22.05 -10.63
C LEU A 316 2.48 -22.71 -11.36
N ALA A 317 2.60 -22.52 -12.67
CA ALA A 317 3.77 -23.00 -13.43
C ALA A 317 5.06 -22.32 -12.94
N GLN A 318 5.05 -20.99 -12.77
CA GLN A 318 6.19 -20.23 -12.24
C GLN A 318 6.53 -20.57 -10.77
N LEU A 319 5.54 -20.90 -9.94
CA LEU A 319 5.77 -21.35 -8.57
C LEU A 319 6.44 -22.73 -8.53
N LYS A 320 6.09 -23.62 -9.46
CA LYS A 320 6.63 -24.98 -9.57
C LYS A 320 8.03 -24.99 -10.17
N ASP A 321 8.24 -24.17 -11.21
CA ASP A 321 9.48 -24.15 -11.98
C ASP A 321 10.01 -22.73 -12.16
N LYS A 322 11.12 -22.43 -11.47
CA LYS A 322 11.77 -21.12 -11.49
C LYS A 322 12.35 -20.75 -12.88
N ALA A 323 12.62 -21.74 -13.74
CA ALA A 323 13.10 -21.49 -15.09
C ALA A 323 12.06 -20.77 -15.97
N GLN A 324 10.78 -20.81 -15.58
CA GLN A 324 9.70 -20.07 -16.25
C GLN A 324 9.61 -18.59 -15.85
N VAL A 325 10.49 -18.12 -14.98
CA VAL A 325 10.58 -16.72 -14.55
C VAL A 325 11.80 -16.08 -15.19
N SER A 326 11.60 -15.35 -16.28
CA SER A 326 12.70 -14.71 -17.03
C SER A 326 13.31 -13.52 -16.31
N GLU A 327 12.48 -12.71 -15.63
CA GLU A 327 12.91 -11.55 -14.84
C GLU A 327 12.34 -11.64 -13.42
N ARG A 328 13.09 -11.10 -12.46
CA ARG A 328 12.63 -11.06 -11.07
C ARG A 328 12.96 -9.72 -10.42
N ARG A 329 12.03 -9.25 -9.56
CA ARG A 329 12.27 -8.07 -8.72
C ARG A 329 13.26 -8.40 -7.61
N ILE A 330 14.27 -7.52 -7.47
CA ILE A 330 15.32 -7.60 -6.45
C ILE A 330 15.53 -6.24 -5.77
N GLY A 331 16.23 -6.25 -4.63
CA GLY A 331 16.86 -5.08 -4.04
C GLY A 331 18.30 -4.96 -4.51
N ILE A 332 18.76 -3.73 -4.74
CA ILE A 332 20.16 -3.41 -5.01
C ILE A 332 20.61 -2.23 -4.16
N ALA A 333 21.84 -2.27 -3.66
CA ALA A 333 22.42 -1.20 -2.83
C ALA A 333 23.75 -0.72 -3.44
N GLY A 334 23.90 0.60 -3.58
CA GLY A 334 25.11 1.25 -4.08
C GLY A 334 25.79 2.11 -3.02
N GLY A 335 26.85 2.80 -3.41
CA GLY A 335 27.55 3.77 -2.58
C GLY A 335 26.79 5.12 -2.48
N THR A 336 27.50 6.14 -1.96
CA THR A 336 27.08 7.54 -2.05
C THR A 336 27.28 8.04 -3.49
N GLY A 337 26.39 8.92 -3.97
CA GLY A 337 26.48 9.42 -5.35
C GLY A 337 25.10 9.73 -5.93
N PRO A 338 24.99 9.88 -7.25
CA PRO A 338 23.72 10.16 -7.87
C PRO A 338 22.74 9.00 -7.68
N GLN A 339 21.47 9.35 -7.45
CA GLN A 339 20.44 8.37 -7.14
C GLN A 339 20.02 7.60 -8.41
N ALA A 340 19.90 6.28 -8.29
CA ALA A 340 19.25 5.45 -9.29
C ALA A 340 17.75 5.82 -9.36
N ARG A 341 17.25 6.14 -10.54
CA ARG A 341 15.86 6.54 -10.76
C ARG A 341 15.13 5.50 -11.61
N PRO A 342 13.80 5.44 -11.55
CA PRO A 342 13.01 4.55 -12.40
C PRO A 342 13.41 4.66 -13.87
N GLY A 343 13.56 3.50 -14.55
CA GLY A 343 13.96 3.41 -15.94
C GLY A 343 15.47 3.35 -16.17
N ALA A 344 16.33 3.61 -15.17
CA ALA A 344 17.77 3.46 -15.29
C ALA A 344 18.14 2.01 -15.65
N LYS A 345 18.99 1.83 -16.67
CA LYS A 345 19.41 0.52 -17.14
C LYS A 345 20.42 -0.10 -16.19
N ILE A 346 20.39 -1.42 -16.10
CA ILE A 346 21.29 -2.22 -15.27
C ILE A 346 22.12 -3.12 -16.18
N PHE A 347 23.42 -3.18 -15.93
CA PHE A 347 24.40 -3.96 -16.69
C PHE A 347 25.15 -4.94 -15.76
N SER A 348 25.78 -5.93 -16.34
CA SER A 348 26.66 -6.90 -15.67
C SER A 348 27.92 -7.08 -16.50
N ASP A 349 29.01 -7.47 -15.88
CA ASP A 349 30.26 -7.81 -16.57
C ASP A 349 30.19 -9.16 -17.33
N ARG A 350 29.11 -9.94 -17.12
CA ARG A 350 28.98 -11.30 -17.65
C ARG A 350 28.40 -11.38 -19.06
N ILE A 351 27.67 -10.35 -19.50
CA ILE A 351 27.06 -10.32 -20.82
C ILE A 351 27.01 -8.89 -21.38
N ASP A 352 27.01 -8.76 -22.70
CA ASP A 352 26.79 -7.49 -23.36
C ASP A 352 25.34 -7.01 -23.26
N GLY A 353 25.16 -5.69 -23.10
CA GLY A 353 23.88 -5.05 -23.03
C GLY A 353 23.21 -5.07 -21.64
N PRO A 354 22.03 -4.48 -21.52
CA PRO A 354 21.34 -4.37 -20.24
C PRO A 354 20.77 -5.71 -19.77
N VAL A 355 20.93 -5.98 -18.50
CA VAL A 355 20.38 -7.16 -17.81
C VAL A 355 19.10 -6.86 -17.03
N GLY A 356 18.74 -5.58 -16.90
CA GLY A 356 17.54 -5.16 -16.15
C GLY A 356 17.33 -3.65 -16.13
N ARG A 357 16.39 -3.24 -15.28
CA ARG A 357 16.00 -1.84 -15.09
C ARG A 357 15.63 -1.54 -13.65
N VAL A 358 15.93 -0.34 -13.19
CA VAL A 358 15.48 0.19 -11.89
C VAL A 358 13.99 0.53 -11.96
N THR A 359 13.24 0.21 -10.92
CA THR A 359 11.82 0.54 -10.79
C THR A 359 11.55 1.60 -9.71
N SER A 360 12.33 1.56 -8.62
CA SER A 360 12.28 2.55 -7.54
C SER A 360 13.68 2.77 -6.99
N GLY A 361 14.02 3.99 -6.56
CA GLY A 361 15.34 4.23 -5.98
C GLY A 361 15.46 5.59 -5.30
N CYS A 362 16.18 5.61 -4.18
CA CYS A 362 16.50 6.82 -3.43
C CYS A 362 17.84 6.72 -2.71
N LEU A 363 18.32 7.85 -2.19
CA LEU A 363 19.29 7.85 -1.10
C LEU A 363 18.54 7.47 0.19
N SER A 364 18.91 6.36 0.81
CA SER A 364 18.35 5.93 2.09
C SER A 364 18.83 6.87 3.22
N PRO A 365 17.92 7.59 3.90
CA PRO A 365 18.34 8.42 5.04
C PRO A 365 18.85 7.61 6.22
N THR A 366 18.34 6.38 6.42
CA THR A 366 18.79 5.49 7.50
C THR A 366 20.19 4.91 7.22
N LEU A 367 20.49 4.51 5.98
CA LEU A 367 21.73 3.82 5.62
C LEU A 367 22.82 4.75 5.08
N GLY A 368 22.49 5.99 4.73
CA GLY A 368 23.42 6.96 4.14
C GLY A 368 23.95 6.57 2.75
N ARG A 369 23.28 5.66 2.04
CA ARG A 369 23.69 5.16 0.72
C ARG A 369 22.49 4.94 -0.21
N ASN A 370 22.78 4.81 -1.50
CA ASN A 370 21.74 4.54 -2.50
C ASN A 370 21.16 3.13 -2.32
N VAL A 371 19.82 3.04 -2.37
CA VAL A 371 19.07 1.78 -2.43
C VAL A 371 18.08 1.86 -3.57
N ALA A 372 17.84 0.73 -4.24
CA ALA A 372 16.86 0.68 -5.32
C ALA A 372 16.22 -0.71 -5.45
N MET A 373 14.98 -0.74 -5.91
CA MET A 373 14.36 -1.96 -6.43
C MET A 373 14.46 -1.99 -7.94
N ALA A 374 14.59 -3.18 -8.49
CA ALA A 374 14.83 -3.38 -9.91
C ALA A 374 14.29 -4.73 -10.37
N TYR A 375 13.96 -4.84 -11.66
CA TYR A 375 13.80 -6.11 -12.34
C TYR A 375 15.08 -6.42 -13.11
N VAL A 376 15.58 -7.62 -12.91
CA VAL A 376 16.74 -8.17 -13.65
C VAL A 376 16.43 -9.58 -14.13
N LYS A 377 17.13 -10.02 -15.18
CA LYS A 377 17.08 -11.42 -15.63
C LYS A 377 17.37 -12.35 -14.47
N SER A 378 16.67 -13.48 -14.38
CA SER A 378 16.68 -14.36 -13.19
C SER A 378 18.06 -14.89 -12.81
N GLU A 379 19.00 -14.97 -13.75
CA GLU A 379 20.38 -15.39 -13.52
C GLU A 379 21.26 -14.37 -12.78
N PHE A 380 20.77 -13.10 -12.61
CA PHE A 380 21.45 -12.00 -11.92
C PHE A 380 20.80 -11.64 -10.59
N THR A 381 20.08 -12.57 -9.95
CA THR A 381 19.30 -12.29 -8.72
C THR A 381 19.97 -12.78 -7.44
N ILE A 382 21.20 -13.25 -7.51
CA ILE A 382 21.91 -13.84 -6.35
C ILE A 382 22.40 -12.72 -5.43
N PRO A 383 22.05 -12.72 -4.12
CA PRO A 383 22.59 -11.74 -3.18
C PRO A 383 24.12 -11.74 -3.17
N GLY A 384 24.70 -10.53 -3.19
CA GLY A 384 26.15 -10.33 -3.30
C GLY A 384 26.66 -10.14 -4.72
N GLU A 385 25.84 -10.38 -5.75
CA GLU A 385 26.24 -10.16 -7.15
C GLU A 385 26.43 -8.68 -7.43
N ASN A 386 27.50 -8.34 -8.18
CA ASN A 386 27.78 -6.98 -8.61
C ASN A 386 27.08 -6.66 -9.91
N LEU A 387 26.41 -5.53 -9.92
CA LEU A 387 25.69 -4.96 -11.07
C LEU A 387 26.11 -3.50 -11.24
N TYR A 388 25.87 -2.93 -12.40
CA TYR A 388 26.16 -1.54 -12.69
C TYR A 388 24.90 -0.82 -13.16
N VAL A 389 24.56 0.28 -12.49
CA VAL A 389 23.42 1.12 -12.87
C VAL A 389 23.91 2.30 -13.68
N GLU A 390 23.33 2.49 -14.87
CA GLU A 390 23.61 3.65 -15.71
C GLU A 390 22.88 4.89 -15.19
N ILE A 391 23.66 5.89 -14.73
CA ILE A 391 23.12 7.17 -14.25
C ILE A 391 23.87 8.29 -14.97
N ARG A 392 23.18 9.10 -15.74
CA ARG A 392 23.77 10.19 -16.53
C ARG A 392 24.93 9.71 -17.40
N GLN A 393 24.71 8.58 -18.11
CA GLN A 393 25.69 7.97 -19.05
C GLN A 393 27.00 7.46 -18.35
N LYS A 394 26.98 7.28 -17.04
CA LYS A 394 28.07 6.67 -16.27
C LYS A 394 27.56 5.45 -15.52
N LEU A 395 28.39 4.42 -15.43
CA LEU A 395 28.10 3.19 -14.70
C LEU A 395 28.52 3.34 -13.24
N TYR A 396 27.60 3.07 -12.32
CA TYR A 396 27.85 3.07 -10.88
C TYR A 396 27.65 1.68 -10.31
N PRO A 397 28.56 1.20 -9.46
CA PRO A 397 28.47 -0.14 -8.88
C PRO A 397 27.34 -0.22 -7.86
N PHE A 398 26.56 -1.28 -7.96
CA PHE A 398 25.53 -1.71 -7.02
C PHE A 398 25.69 -3.19 -6.75
N THR A 399 25.27 -3.64 -5.58
CA THR A 399 25.30 -5.06 -5.18
C THR A 399 23.88 -5.52 -4.94
N VAL A 400 23.52 -6.71 -5.44
CA VAL A 400 22.24 -7.36 -5.14
C VAL A 400 22.13 -7.61 -3.65
N THR A 401 21.03 -7.18 -3.04
CA THR A 401 20.80 -7.30 -1.59
C THR A 401 19.40 -7.78 -1.27
N SER A 402 19.25 -8.39 -0.11
CA SER A 402 17.94 -8.83 0.38
C SER A 402 17.04 -7.65 0.73
N LEU A 403 15.75 -7.85 0.56
CA LEU A 403 14.70 -6.95 1.04
C LEU A 403 14.12 -7.51 2.35
N PRO A 404 13.76 -6.64 3.31
CA PRO A 404 13.87 -5.17 3.30
C PRO A 404 15.31 -4.67 3.44
N PHE A 405 15.59 -3.43 3.00
CA PHE A 405 16.92 -2.79 3.18
C PHE A 405 17.19 -2.43 4.64
N VAL A 406 16.14 -2.02 5.35
CA VAL A 406 16.14 -1.76 6.80
C VAL A 406 15.15 -2.73 7.44
N PRO A 407 15.52 -3.45 8.51
CA PRO A 407 14.64 -4.41 9.17
C PRO A 407 13.31 -3.78 9.63
N ASN A 408 12.21 -4.45 9.36
CA ASN A 408 10.88 -4.02 9.79
C ASN A 408 10.68 -4.24 11.30
N ARG A 409 10.00 -3.30 11.98
CA ARG A 409 9.78 -3.28 13.43
C ARG A 409 8.31 -3.55 13.80
N TYR A 410 7.62 -4.38 13.05
CA TYR A 410 6.22 -4.72 13.30
C TYR A 410 6.05 -5.53 14.58
N VAL A 411 5.07 -5.18 15.40
CA VAL A 411 4.67 -5.94 16.59
C VAL A 411 3.77 -7.10 16.17
N ARG A 412 4.36 -8.28 16.08
CA ARG A 412 3.69 -9.51 15.66
C ARG A 412 3.17 -10.30 16.84
N ARG A 413 2.05 -11.01 16.65
CA ARG A 413 1.55 -11.95 17.66
C ARG A 413 2.62 -13.00 17.95
N PRO A 414 2.91 -13.26 19.25
CA PRO A 414 3.82 -14.35 19.62
C PRO A 414 3.36 -15.66 18.99
N LYS A 415 4.31 -16.45 18.46
CA LYS A 415 3.99 -17.81 18.04
C LYS A 415 3.73 -18.61 19.31
N ASN A 416 2.59 -19.25 19.40
CA ASN A 416 2.40 -20.31 20.40
C ASN A 416 3.40 -21.42 20.03
N ASN A 417 4.34 -21.69 20.93
CA ASN A 417 5.27 -22.81 20.83
C ASN A 417 4.52 -24.13 20.88
#